data_07a740685e9fa22ac772f4d486678cf2
#
_entry.id   07a740685e9fa22ac772f4d486678cf2
#
_cell.length_a   1.000
_cell.length_b   1.000
_cell.length_c   1.000
_cell.angle_alpha   90.00
_cell.angle_beta   90.00
_cell.angle_gamma   90.00
#
_symmetry.space_group_name_H-M   'P 1'
#
loop_
_entity.id
_entity.type
_entity.pdbx_description
1 polymer ?
#
loop_
_entity_poly.entity_id
_entity_poly.type
_entity_poly.pdbx_seq_one_letter_code
_entity_poly.pdbx_strand_id
1 'polypeptide(L)'
;IDFTATVDTTQSGDSTKVEFNDDININLDVDGVVKAEVGLGLTDGKMSHTGGNIIAGEKAGLYTITLTYKKSAGAIADSFSYTCTLTKESTLPEACYLIGEGIKGWTFPGDAVAMIPAHSEPGCFWAIRYIEAEKGFKFSEINTDWGKDFTGRTTNTGYTVKDNNCYVAENGLYMLEVDYKNGVVTVSKAMIYGMGDAFGGWNEGANAFTVSGDKFTATTAAAGNLRMYAGSTFAAATGNWWHREFNVFDGKIEYRAGGGDQAAVAVTAGQTVTLDFNAGTGSIQ
;
A
#
# COMPACT_ATOMS: atom_id res chain seq x y z
N ILE A 1 -17.70 32.91 -0.39
CA ILE A 1 -17.00 32.40 -1.58
C ILE A 1 -16.93 30.91 -1.39
N ASP A 2 -17.35 30.14 -2.38
CA ASP A 2 -17.32 28.69 -2.37
C ASP A 2 -16.23 28.21 -3.32
N PHE A 3 -15.37 27.34 -2.82
CA PHE A 3 -14.36 26.64 -3.60
C PHE A 3 -14.77 25.19 -3.68
N THR A 4 -14.76 24.62 -4.86
CA THR A 4 -15.11 23.22 -5.08
C THR A 4 -13.92 22.48 -5.68
N ALA A 5 -13.53 21.39 -5.06
CA ALA A 5 -12.51 20.47 -5.58
C ALA A 5 -13.11 19.07 -5.68
N THR A 6 -12.71 18.35 -6.70
CA THR A 6 -13.04 16.93 -6.87
C THR A 6 -11.83 16.11 -6.50
N VAL A 7 -12.01 15.15 -5.58
CA VAL A 7 -10.92 14.30 -5.07
C VAL A 7 -11.29 12.84 -5.27
N ASP A 8 -10.39 12.10 -5.85
CA ASP A 8 -10.49 10.66 -6.02
C ASP A 8 -9.72 9.96 -4.89
N THR A 9 -10.44 9.47 -3.88
CA THR A 9 -9.84 8.80 -2.73
C THR A 9 -9.19 7.47 -3.10
N THR A 10 -9.47 6.91 -4.28
CA THR A 10 -8.79 5.72 -4.79
C THR A 10 -7.33 5.99 -5.17
N GLN A 11 -6.88 7.24 -5.13
CA GLN A 11 -5.49 7.63 -5.35
C GLN A 11 -4.72 7.87 -4.04
N SER A 12 -5.37 7.80 -2.89
CA SER A 12 -4.71 7.95 -1.58
C SER A 12 -4.30 6.60 -0.99
N GLY A 13 -3.34 6.60 -0.07
CA GLY A 13 -2.89 5.40 0.65
C GLY A 13 -3.96 4.79 1.55
N ASP A 14 -4.91 5.61 2.00
CA ASP A 14 -6.15 5.20 2.67
C ASP A 14 -7.32 5.69 1.83
N SER A 15 -8.04 4.77 1.21
CA SER A 15 -9.13 5.09 0.29
C SER A 15 -10.36 5.74 0.95
N THR A 16 -10.36 5.86 2.27
CA THR A 16 -11.40 6.56 3.05
C THR A 16 -10.99 7.97 3.49
N LYS A 17 -9.74 8.35 3.25
CA LYS A 17 -9.18 9.64 3.64
C LYS A 17 -8.63 10.40 2.45
N VAL A 18 -8.77 11.69 2.49
CA VAL A 18 -8.02 12.62 1.63
C VAL A 18 -6.86 13.15 2.45
N GLU A 19 -5.65 12.66 2.15
CA GLU A 19 -4.44 13.18 2.76
C GLU A 19 -3.96 14.38 1.95
N PHE A 20 -3.90 15.53 2.61
CA PHE A 20 -3.19 16.68 2.08
C PHE A 20 -1.78 16.64 2.70
N ASN A 21 -0.82 16.16 1.91
CA ASN A 21 0.58 16.04 2.36
C ASN A 21 1.29 17.39 2.50
N ASP A 22 0.71 18.43 1.90
CA ASP A 22 1.20 19.78 1.98
C ASP A 22 0.08 20.74 2.43
N ASP A 23 0.44 21.81 3.08
CA ASP A 23 -0.48 22.91 3.37
C ASP A 23 -1.14 23.36 2.07
N ILE A 24 -2.47 23.25 1.99
CA ILE A 24 -3.21 23.85 0.88
C ILE A 24 -3.13 25.36 1.09
N ASN A 25 -2.25 26.01 0.36
CA ASN A 25 -2.15 27.46 0.34
C ASN A 25 -3.25 28.01 -0.57
N ILE A 26 -4.33 28.48 0.03
CA ILE A 26 -5.37 29.24 -0.69
C ILE A 26 -4.96 30.72 -0.64
N ASN A 27 -4.53 31.26 -1.77
CA ASN A 27 -4.35 32.69 -1.94
C ASN A 27 -5.71 33.37 -2.04
N LEU A 28 -6.22 33.92 -0.94
CA LEU A 28 -7.41 34.72 -0.93
C LEU A 28 -7.09 36.15 -1.35
N ASP A 29 -7.39 36.51 -2.60
CA ASP A 29 -7.45 37.89 -3.05
C ASP A 29 -8.82 38.48 -2.66
N VAL A 30 -8.85 39.15 -1.51
CA VAL A 30 -10.08 39.80 -1.04
C VAL A 30 -9.97 41.27 -1.37
N ASP A 31 -10.71 41.71 -2.39
CA ASP A 31 -10.80 43.11 -2.83
C ASP A 31 -9.47 43.74 -3.28
N GLY A 32 -8.54 42.97 -3.82
CA GLY A 32 -7.30 43.50 -4.42
C GLY A 32 -6.27 44.03 -3.44
N VAL A 33 -6.41 43.81 -2.12
CA VAL A 33 -5.57 44.47 -1.11
C VAL A 33 -4.81 43.52 -0.18
N VAL A 34 -5.22 42.26 -0.01
CA VAL A 34 -4.52 41.35 0.89
C VAL A 34 -4.41 39.96 0.29
N LYS A 35 -3.20 39.54 -0.06
CA LYS A 35 -2.87 38.12 -0.28
C LYS A 35 -2.54 37.51 1.08
N ALA A 36 -3.42 36.73 1.66
CA ALA A 36 -3.11 35.92 2.81
C ALA A 36 -2.89 34.48 2.29
N GLU A 37 -1.66 33.97 2.44
CA GLU A 37 -1.39 32.54 2.33
C GLU A 37 -1.88 31.90 3.64
N VAL A 38 -2.86 31.01 3.55
CA VAL A 38 -3.40 30.30 4.70
C VAL A 38 -3.21 28.82 4.45
N GLY A 39 -2.33 28.18 5.20
CA GLY A 39 -2.25 26.73 5.30
C GLY A 39 -3.52 26.21 6.00
N LEU A 40 -4.25 25.32 5.34
CA LEU A 40 -5.53 24.83 5.83
C LEU A 40 -5.44 23.36 6.22
N GLY A 41 -5.56 23.08 7.51
CA GLY A 41 -5.84 21.75 8.03
C GLY A 41 -7.28 21.62 8.52
N LEU A 42 -7.77 20.41 8.73
CA LEU A 42 -9.13 20.14 9.19
C LEU A 42 -9.10 19.46 10.55
N THR A 43 -9.81 20.03 11.52
CA THR A 43 -10.04 19.43 12.83
C THR A 43 -11.51 19.57 13.17
N ASP A 44 -12.18 18.45 13.48
CA ASP A 44 -13.62 18.38 13.84
C ASP A 44 -14.53 19.08 12.83
N GLY A 45 -14.28 18.91 11.53
CA GLY A 45 -15.10 19.52 10.47
C GLY A 45 -14.91 21.02 10.31
N LYS A 46 -13.93 21.61 11.00
CA LYS A 46 -13.53 23.02 10.87
C LYS A 46 -12.13 23.09 10.27
N MET A 47 -11.94 24.00 9.34
CA MET A 47 -10.60 24.27 8.81
C MET A 47 -9.77 24.98 9.88
N SER A 48 -8.59 24.40 10.18
CA SER A 48 -7.57 25.00 11.03
C SER A 48 -6.26 25.12 10.24
N HIS A 49 -5.37 26.02 10.61
CA HIS A 49 -4.03 26.16 10.04
C HIS A 49 -3.00 25.24 10.72
N THR A 50 -3.45 24.20 11.44
CA THR A 50 -2.57 23.31 12.17
C THR A 50 -2.47 21.90 11.57
N GLY A 51 -3.04 21.67 10.39
CA GLY A 51 -3.03 20.37 9.71
C GLY A 51 -4.17 19.45 10.17
N GLY A 52 -4.43 18.43 9.41
CA GLY A 52 -5.45 17.41 9.65
C GLY A 52 -5.94 16.80 8.34
N ASN A 53 -6.47 15.58 8.41
CA ASN A 53 -7.00 14.89 7.25
C ASN A 53 -8.51 15.15 7.09
N ILE A 54 -8.99 15.29 5.85
CA ILE A 54 -10.42 15.22 5.55
C ILE A 54 -10.80 13.75 5.51
N ILE A 55 -11.72 13.35 6.38
CA ILE A 55 -12.34 12.03 6.31
C ILE A 55 -13.48 12.13 5.30
N ALA A 56 -13.31 11.49 4.15
CA ALA A 56 -14.28 11.54 3.06
C ALA A 56 -15.55 10.72 3.37
N GLY A 57 -15.41 9.59 4.05
CA GLY A 57 -16.51 8.69 4.40
C GLY A 57 -16.04 7.24 4.49
N GLU A 58 -16.99 6.31 4.62
CA GLU A 58 -16.68 4.86 4.78
C GLU A 58 -16.41 4.14 3.46
N LYS A 59 -16.63 4.77 2.31
CA LYS A 59 -16.51 4.17 1.00
C LYS A 59 -15.42 4.83 0.16
N ALA A 60 -14.62 4.04 -0.51
CA ALA A 60 -13.68 4.55 -1.51
C ALA A 60 -14.41 5.06 -2.75
N GLY A 61 -13.95 6.14 -3.35
CA GLY A 61 -14.57 6.70 -4.55
C GLY A 61 -14.16 8.13 -4.88
N LEU A 62 -14.90 8.70 -5.79
CA LEU A 62 -14.74 10.09 -6.20
C LEU A 62 -15.62 10.97 -5.29
N TYR A 63 -14.98 11.91 -4.64
CA TYR A 63 -15.66 12.87 -3.76
C TYR A 63 -15.57 14.29 -4.31
N THR A 64 -16.63 15.05 -4.13
CA THR A 64 -16.60 16.50 -4.29
C THR A 64 -16.49 17.15 -2.92
N ILE A 65 -15.44 17.94 -2.72
CA ILE A 65 -15.21 18.72 -1.52
C ILE A 65 -15.55 20.17 -1.86
N THR A 66 -16.51 20.74 -1.13
CA THR A 66 -16.86 22.17 -1.24
C THR A 66 -16.40 22.88 0.02
N LEU A 67 -15.52 23.85 -0.15
CA LEU A 67 -15.00 24.72 0.90
C LEU A 67 -15.78 26.05 0.84
N THR A 68 -16.37 26.45 1.95
CA THR A 68 -17.11 27.73 2.04
C THR A 68 -16.39 28.68 2.98
N TYR A 69 -16.05 29.88 2.48
CA TYR A 69 -15.51 30.97 3.25
C TYR A 69 -16.55 32.09 3.46
N LYS A 70 -16.75 32.48 4.72
CA LYS A 70 -17.63 33.58 5.08
C LYS A 70 -16.83 34.78 5.59
N LYS A 71 -16.75 35.85 4.80
CA LYS A 71 -15.97 37.06 5.09
C LYS A 71 -16.42 37.78 6.38
N SER A 72 -17.63 37.56 6.87
CA SER A 72 -18.19 38.24 8.04
C SER A 72 -17.76 37.72 9.40
N ALA A 73 -17.01 36.60 9.44
CA ALA A 73 -16.49 36.05 10.67
C ALA A 73 -15.17 36.76 11.07
N GLY A 74 -14.99 37.04 12.32
CA GLY A 74 -13.86 37.84 12.80
C GLY A 74 -12.49 37.18 12.69
N ALA A 75 -12.41 35.86 12.76
CA ALA A 75 -11.18 35.08 12.58
C ALA A 75 -11.26 34.20 11.35
N ILE A 76 -10.18 34.09 10.58
CA ILE A 76 -10.14 33.27 9.34
C ILE A 76 -10.51 31.83 9.62
N ALA A 77 -9.99 31.23 10.69
CA ALA A 77 -10.27 29.84 11.05
C ALA A 77 -11.77 29.53 11.31
N ASP A 78 -12.51 30.51 11.87
CA ASP A 78 -13.93 30.37 12.17
C ASP A 78 -14.84 30.63 10.95
N SER A 79 -14.25 31.05 9.84
CA SER A 79 -14.96 31.47 8.64
C SER A 79 -15.13 30.37 7.61
N PHE A 80 -14.44 29.25 7.78
CA PHE A 80 -14.43 28.14 6.85
C PHE A 80 -15.34 27.00 7.32
N SER A 81 -16.04 26.43 6.37
CA SER A 81 -16.74 25.14 6.52
C SER A 81 -16.51 24.31 5.27
N TYR A 82 -16.70 22.99 5.36
CA TYR A 82 -16.65 22.15 4.19
C TYR A 82 -17.78 21.12 4.19
N THR A 83 -18.09 20.64 3.00
CA THR A 83 -18.89 19.45 2.78
C THR A 83 -18.10 18.48 1.91
N CYS A 84 -18.22 17.19 2.18
CA CYS A 84 -17.61 16.13 1.39
C CYS A 84 -18.72 15.19 0.92
N THR A 85 -18.91 15.07 -0.39
CA THR A 85 -20.01 14.30 -0.96
C THR A 85 -19.47 13.26 -1.94
N LEU A 86 -19.79 11.97 -1.71
CA LEU A 86 -19.45 10.89 -2.64
C LEU A 86 -20.24 11.07 -3.94
N THR A 87 -19.53 11.28 -5.04
CA THR A 87 -20.13 11.45 -6.39
C THR A 87 -20.10 10.16 -7.20
N LYS A 88 -19.12 9.30 -6.94
CA LYS A 88 -19.01 7.99 -7.59
C LYS A 88 -18.26 7.03 -6.68
N GLU A 89 -18.89 5.92 -6.34
CA GLU A 89 -18.26 4.83 -5.59
C GLU A 89 -17.18 4.13 -6.42
N SER A 90 -16.07 3.73 -5.81
CA SER A 90 -15.03 2.95 -6.48
C SER A 90 -15.57 1.57 -6.86
N THR A 91 -15.19 1.10 -8.03
CA THR A 91 -15.45 -0.27 -8.50
C THR A 91 -14.26 -1.21 -8.31
N LEU A 92 -13.16 -0.70 -7.74
CA LEU A 92 -11.98 -1.53 -7.46
C LEU A 92 -12.27 -2.44 -6.26
N PRO A 93 -11.87 -3.71 -6.30
CA PRO A 93 -11.94 -4.60 -5.15
C PRO A 93 -11.13 -4.04 -3.97
N GLU A 94 -11.65 -4.18 -2.76
CA GLU A 94 -10.99 -3.76 -1.52
C GLU A 94 -10.01 -4.81 -0.98
N ALA A 95 -10.08 -6.05 -1.50
CA ALA A 95 -9.24 -7.15 -1.08
C ALA A 95 -8.91 -8.06 -2.26
N CYS A 96 -7.79 -8.77 -2.13
CA CYS A 96 -7.41 -9.87 -2.99
C CYS A 96 -6.83 -11.00 -2.13
N TYR A 97 -7.08 -12.23 -2.52
CA TYR A 97 -6.65 -13.42 -1.80
C TYR A 97 -5.96 -14.40 -2.73
N LEU A 98 -5.09 -15.21 -2.17
CA LEU A 98 -4.48 -16.37 -2.80
C LEU A 98 -5.08 -17.63 -2.19
N ILE A 99 -5.36 -18.64 -3.01
CA ILE A 99 -5.85 -19.94 -2.57
C ILE A 99 -5.27 -21.04 -3.46
N GLY A 100 -5.06 -22.21 -2.92
CA GLY A 100 -4.54 -23.36 -3.67
C GLY A 100 -3.50 -24.15 -2.90
N GLU A 101 -3.21 -25.35 -3.37
CA GLU A 101 -2.21 -26.23 -2.76
C GLU A 101 -0.82 -25.57 -2.72
N GLY A 102 -0.48 -24.77 -3.73
CA GLY A 102 0.77 -24.00 -3.78
C GLY A 102 0.84 -22.84 -2.77
N ILE A 103 -0.27 -22.51 -2.10
CA ILE A 103 -0.36 -21.44 -1.09
C ILE A 103 -0.53 -22.03 0.31
N LYS A 104 -1.63 -22.77 0.52
CA LYS A 104 -1.95 -23.39 1.81
C LYS A 104 -2.89 -24.60 1.62
N GLY A 105 -3.90 -24.48 0.77
CA GLY A 105 -4.92 -25.47 0.48
C GLY A 105 -6.06 -24.87 -0.33
N TRP A 106 -7.15 -25.64 -0.52
CA TRP A 106 -8.26 -25.29 -1.40
C TRP A 106 -9.57 -24.99 -0.65
N THR A 107 -9.55 -24.77 0.66
CA THR A 107 -10.76 -24.61 1.48
C THR A 107 -10.97 -23.16 1.88
N PHE A 108 -12.10 -22.56 1.48
CA PHE A 108 -12.51 -21.25 2.00
C PHE A 108 -13.22 -21.38 3.37
N PRO A 109 -13.04 -20.43 4.29
CA PRO A 109 -12.05 -19.34 4.27
C PRO A 109 -10.65 -19.78 4.77
N GLY A 110 -10.53 -20.99 5.32
CA GLY A 110 -9.38 -21.44 6.12
C GLY A 110 -8.03 -21.40 5.41
N ASP A 111 -8.01 -21.66 4.09
CA ASP A 111 -6.78 -21.72 3.30
C ASP A 111 -6.56 -20.46 2.43
N ALA A 112 -7.53 -19.57 2.39
CA ALA A 112 -7.38 -18.30 1.69
C ALA A 112 -6.39 -17.39 2.43
N VAL A 113 -5.40 -16.89 1.71
CA VAL A 113 -4.36 -16.00 2.24
C VAL A 113 -4.55 -14.61 1.65
N ALA A 114 -4.79 -13.62 2.52
CA ALA A 114 -4.93 -12.24 2.08
C ALA A 114 -3.63 -11.72 1.44
N MET A 115 -3.77 -11.07 0.30
CA MET A 115 -2.70 -10.25 -0.28
C MET A 115 -2.65 -8.89 0.41
N ILE A 116 -1.49 -8.28 0.39
CA ILE A 116 -1.22 -7.00 1.02
C ILE A 116 -1.60 -5.88 0.04
N PRO A 117 -2.41 -4.87 0.42
CA PRO A 117 -2.60 -3.69 -0.40
C PRO A 117 -1.27 -2.95 -0.58
N ALA A 118 -0.94 -2.56 -1.80
CA ALA A 118 0.20 -1.69 -2.05
C ALA A 118 -0.12 -0.26 -1.59
N HIS A 119 0.78 0.34 -0.81
CA HIS A 119 0.58 1.70 -0.30
C HIS A 119 0.44 2.69 -1.46
N SER A 120 -0.54 3.58 -1.38
CA SER A 120 -0.83 4.59 -2.42
C SER A 120 -1.10 4.06 -3.84
N GLU A 121 -1.37 2.77 -3.99
CA GLU A 121 -1.74 2.14 -5.26
C GLU A 121 -3.11 1.43 -5.14
N PRO A 122 -4.24 2.15 -5.13
CA PRO A 122 -5.57 1.56 -4.95
C PRO A 122 -5.89 0.49 -5.98
N GLY A 123 -6.42 -0.65 -5.51
CA GLY A 123 -6.68 -1.82 -6.36
C GLY A 123 -5.44 -2.61 -6.74
N CYS A 124 -4.28 -2.27 -6.18
CA CYS A 124 -3.04 -3.02 -6.34
C CYS A 124 -2.75 -3.84 -5.07
N PHE A 125 -2.50 -5.12 -5.25
CA PHE A 125 -2.23 -6.07 -4.16
C PHE A 125 -1.00 -6.90 -4.45
N TRP A 126 -0.27 -7.28 -3.41
CA TRP A 126 0.91 -8.11 -3.54
C TRP A 126 1.04 -9.14 -2.41
N ALA A 127 1.79 -10.19 -2.68
CA ALA A 127 2.17 -11.17 -1.67
C ALA A 127 3.48 -11.86 -2.05
N ILE A 128 4.21 -12.35 -1.07
CA ILE A 128 5.36 -13.23 -1.30
C ILE A 128 5.04 -14.61 -0.74
N ARG A 129 5.25 -15.65 -1.56
CA ARG A 129 5.04 -17.05 -1.18
C ARG A 129 6.13 -17.94 -1.78
N TYR A 130 6.54 -18.95 -1.03
CA TYR A 130 7.25 -20.07 -1.61
C TYR A 130 6.23 -20.99 -2.28
N ILE A 131 6.40 -21.24 -3.56
CA ILE A 131 5.50 -22.05 -4.37
C ILE A 131 6.28 -23.17 -5.04
N GLU A 132 5.76 -24.38 -4.94
CA GLU A 132 6.25 -25.54 -5.66
C GLU A 132 5.60 -25.62 -7.05
N ALA A 133 6.40 -25.93 -8.09
CA ALA A 133 5.97 -25.88 -9.50
C ALA A 133 4.76 -26.76 -9.80
N GLU A 134 4.65 -27.93 -9.16
CA GLU A 134 3.57 -28.87 -9.38
C GLU A 134 2.26 -28.53 -8.63
N LYS A 135 2.30 -27.49 -7.77
CA LYS A 135 1.17 -27.11 -6.92
C LYS A 135 0.44 -25.91 -7.47
N GLY A 136 -0.84 -26.12 -7.79
CA GLY A 136 -1.69 -25.10 -8.35
C GLY A 136 -2.16 -24.06 -7.34
N PHE A 137 -2.45 -22.84 -7.83
CA PHE A 137 -3.05 -21.77 -7.04
C PHE A 137 -4.00 -20.91 -7.89
N LYS A 138 -4.78 -20.07 -7.24
CA LYS A 138 -5.66 -19.08 -7.84
C LYS A 138 -5.66 -17.78 -7.03
N PHE A 139 -6.20 -16.76 -7.63
CA PHE A 139 -6.55 -15.50 -6.98
C PHE A 139 -8.06 -15.45 -6.70
N SER A 140 -8.48 -14.65 -5.73
CA SER A 140 -9.90 -14.39 -5.46
C SER A 140 -10.11 -12.99 -4.92
N GLU A 141 -11.25 -12.37 -5.24
CA GLU A 141 -11.65 -11.06 -4.67
C GLU A 141 -12.33 -11.22 -3.30
N ILE A 142 -12.72 -12.44 -2.94
CA ILE A 142 -13.37 -12.77 -1.66
C ILE A 142 -12.73 -14.02 -1.05
N ASN A 143 -12.90 -14.18 0.25
CA ASN A 143 -12.37 -15.35 0.99
C ASN A 143 -13.47 -16.29 1.52
N THR A 144 -14.69 -16.14 1.04
CA THR A 144 -15.83 -16.89 1.56
C THR A 144 -16.17 -18.11 0.73
N ASP A 145 -16.01 -18.03 -0.58
CA ASP A 145 -16.41 -19.06 -1.53
C ASP A 145 -15.71 -18.89 -2.90
N TRP A 146 -16.07 -19.74 -3.88
CA TRP A 146 -15.53 -19.76 -5.25
C TRP A 146 -16.20 -18.77 -6.23
N GLY A 147 -17.05 -17.85 -5.75
CA GLY A 147 -17.83 -16.96 -6.63
C GLY A 147 -17.04 -15.86 -7.31
N LYS A 148 -15.82 -15.59 -6.86
CA LYS A 148 -14.96 -14.48 -7.33
C LYS A 148 -13.50 -14.91 -7.58
N ASP A 149 -13.26 -16.21 -7.78
CA ASP A 149 -11.91 -16.69 -8.10
C ASP A 149 -11.54 -16.42 -9.56
N PHE A 150 -10.25 -16.26 -9.81
CA PHE A 150 -9.71 -16.01 -11.14
C PHE A 150 -8.27 -16.53 -11.27
N THR A 151 -7.84 -16.73 -12.53
CA THR A 151 -6.47 -17.15 -12.86
C THR A 151 -5.68 -16.11 -13.63
N GLY A 152 -6.28 -14.96 -13.90
CA GLY A 152 -5.63 -13.87 -14.62
C GLY A 152 -6.55 -12.70 -14.87
N ARG A 153 -5.99 -11.66 -15.46
CA ARG A 153 -6.65 -10.43 -15.92
C ARG A 153 -6.31 -10.22 -17.40
N THR A 154 -6.40 -8.99 -17.90
CA THR A 154 -6.11 -8.66 -19.30
C THR A 154 -4.67 -8.99 -19.69
N THR A 155 -3.71 -8.72 -18.80
CA THR A 155 -2.29 -9.01 -18.99
C THR A 155 -1.78 -9.92 -17.87
N ASN A 156 -1.12 -11.01 -18.25
CA ASN A 156 -0.65 -12.02 -17.32
C ASN A 156 0.81 -12.39 -17.62
N THR A 157 1.67 -12.40 -16.61
CA THR A 157 3.12 -12.63 -16.79
C THR A 157 3.68 -13.54 -15.68
N GLY A 158 4.58 -14.46 -16.07
CA GLY A 158 5.44 -15.22 -15.16
C GLY A 158 4.85 -16.49 -14.59
N TYR A 159 3.68 -16.93 -15.08
CA TYR A 159 3.05 -18.20 -14.72
C TYR A 159 2.26 -18.79 -15.90
N THR A 160 1.85 -20.03 -15.76
CA THR A 160 1.02 -20.71 -16.75
C THR A 160 -0.34 -21.04 -16.13
N VAL A 161 -1.38 -21.11 -16.97
CA VAL A 161 -2.70 -21.56 -16.55
C VAL A 161 -2.99 -22.93 -17.17
N LYS A 162 -3.30 -23.91 -16.34
CA LYS A 162 -3.70 -25.26 -16.73
C LYS A 162 -4.83 -25.73 -15.85
N ASP A 163 -5.85 -26.35 -16.42
CA ASP A 163 -7.02 -26.88 -15.71
C ASP A 163 -7.63 -25.85 -14.74
N ASN A 164 -7.72 -24.59 -15.20
CA ASN A 164 -8.22 -23.45 -14.43
C ASN A 164 -7.44 -23.16 -13.13
N ASN A 165 -6.13 -23.46 -13.09
CA ASN A 165 -5.23 -23.14 -11.99
C ASN A 165 -3.94 -22.52 -12.53
N CYS A 166 -3.31 -21.66 -11.73
CA CYS A 166 -2.02 -21.04 -12.00
C CYS A 166 -0.89 -21.94 -11.50
N TYR A 167 0.21 -21.99 -12.24
CA TYR A 167 1.42 -22.75 -11.90
C TYR A 167 2.67 -21.92 -12.20
N VAL A 168 3.67 -22.02 -11.33
CA VAL A 168 5.01 -21.49 -11.59
C VAL A 168 5.88 -22.55 -12.29
N ALA A 169 6.93 -22.10 -13.00
CA ALA A 169 7.77 -23.02 -13.78
C ALA A 169 8.73 -23.87 -12.92
N GLU A 170 9.11 -23.37 -11.74
CA GLU A 170 10.04 -24.03 -10.82
C GLU A 170 9.75 -23.64 -9.37
N ASN A 171 10.23 -24.45 -8.43
CA ASN A 171 10.09 -24.16 -7.01
C ASN A 171 10.80 -22.85 -6.63
N GLY A 172 10.23 -22.08 -5.73
CA GLY A 172 10.91 -20.87 -5.22
C GLY A 172 10.02 -19.87 -4.55
N LEU A 173 10.64 -18.79 -4.10
CA LEU A 173 9.95 -17.61 -3.56
C LEU A 173 9.51 -16.70 -4.70
N TYR A 174 8.22 -16.41 -4.72
CA TYR A 174 7.59 -15.59 -5.75
C TYR A 174 6.90 -14.38 -5.15
N MET A 175 7.04 -13.26 -5.85
CA MET A 175 6.21 -12.07 -5.72
C MET A 175 5.02 -12.24 -6.63
N LEU A 176 3.82 -12.20 -6.06
CA LEU A 176 2.55 -12.23 -6.79
C LEU A 176 1.93 -10.84 -6.67
N GLU A 177 1.61 -10.22 -7.79
CA GLU A 177 1.05 -8.88 -7.84
C GLU A 177 -0.20 -8.86 -8.72
N VAL A 178 -1.23 -8.16 -8.25
CA VAL A 178 -2.49 -7.93 -8.98
C VAL A 178 -2.77 -6.44 -9.01
N ASP A 179 -2.91 -5.88 -10.20
CA ASP A 179 -3.36 -4.51 -10.44
C ASP A 179 -4.73 -4.55 -11.12
N TYR A 180 -5.77 -4.33 -10.35
CA TYR A 180 -7.14 -4.32 -10.86
C TYR A 180 -7.43 -3.12 -11.77
N LYS A 181 -6.78 -1.98 -11.51
CA LYS A 181 -6.98 -0.76 -12.28
C LYS A 181 -6.50 -0.91 -13.73
N ASN A 182 -5.34 -1.57 -13.90
CA ASN A 182 -4.73 -1.79 -15.22
C ASN A 182 -5.00 -3.21 -15.77
N GLY A 183 -5.66 -4.07 -15.00
CA GLY A 183 -5.96 -5.44 -15.41
C GLY A 183 -4.71 -6.32 -15.57
N VAL A 184 -3.73 -6.19 -14.68
CA VAL A 184 -2.45 -6.89 -14.75
C VAL A 184 -2.31 -7.88 -13.60
N VAL A 185 -1.81 -9.08 -13.90
CA VAL A 185 -1.32 -10.05 -12.93
C VAL A 185 0.11 -10.44 -13.26
N THR A 186 1.00 -10.33 -12.28
CA THR A 186 2.40 -10.73 -12.45
C THR A 186 2.83 -11.67 -11.33
N VAL A 187 3.54 -12.73 -11.70
CA VAL A 187 4.22 -13.63 -10.78
C VAL A 187 5.70 -13.64 -11.17
N SER A 188 6.57 -13.14 -10.31
CA SER A 188 8.00 -13.02 -10.56
C SER A 188 8.80 -13.61 -9.40
N LYS A 189 10.08 -13.90 -9.60
CA LYS A 189 10.96 -14.27 -8.47
C LYS A 189 10.98 -13.11 -7.48
N ALA A 190 10.69 -13.42 -6.23
CA ALA A 190 10.63 -12.40 -5.19
C ALA A 190 12.03 -11.84 -4.90
N MET A 191 12.10 -10.56 -4.70
CA MET A 191 13.28 -9.82 -4.28
C MET A 191 12.95 -8.95 -3.08
N ILE A 192 13.79 -8.97 -2.07
CA ILE A 192 13.69 -8.12 -0.89
C ILE A 192 14.92 -7.24 -0.82
N TYR A 193 14.72 -6.01 -0.42
CA TYR A 193 15.80 -5.03 -0.28
C TYR A 193 15.77 -4.37 1.09
N GLY A 194 16.97 -4.11 1.61
CA GLY A 194 17.19 -3.22 2.73
C GLY A 194 17.37 -1.77 2.28
N MET A 195 16.97 -0.82 3.11
CA MET A 195 17.04 0.61 2.84
C MET A 195 17.44 1.38 4.10
N GLY A 196 18.09 2.53 3.91
CA GLY A 196 18.44 3.45 4.98
C GLY A 196 19.72 3.10 5.72
N ASP A 197 19.86 3.65 6.93
CA ASP A 197 21.12 3.64 7.68
C ASP A 197 21.59 2.23 8.03
N ALA A 198 20.69 1.33 8.38
CA ALA A 198 21.00 -0.06 8.71
C ALA A 198 21.66 -0.82 7.55
N PHE A 199 21.44 -0.38 6.31
CA PHE A 199 22.03 -0.98 5.10
C PHE A 199 23.02 -0.06 4.36
N GLY A 200 23.42 1.05 4.99
CA GLY A 200 24.45 1.96 4.48
C GLY A 200 24.00 2.93 3.39
N GLY A 201 22.69 3.12 3.19
CA GLY A 201 22.21 4.14 2.26
C GLY A 201 20.76 3.98 1.78
N TRP A 202 20.33 4.97 1.00
CA TRP A 202 18.98 5.13 0.49
C TRP A 202 18.86 4.84 -1.02
N ASN A 203 19.73 3.99 -1.55
CA ASN A 203 19.71 3.62 -2.97
C ASN A 203 18.77 2.43 -3.18
N GLU A 204 17.67 2.67 -3.89
CA GLU A 204 16.70 1.64 -4.25
C GLU A 204 17.37 0.51 -5.06
N GLY A 205 17.09 -0.74 -4.71
CA GLY A 205 17.65 -1.92 -5.36
C GLY A 205 19.09 -2.30 -4.93
N ALA A 206 19.76 -1.52 -4.06
CA ALA A 206 21.17 -1.74 -3.76
C ALA A 206 21.45 -2.90 -2.79
N ASN A 207 20.62 -3.12 -1.79
CA ASN A 207 20.87 -4.05 -0.68
C ASN A 207 19.91 -5.23 -0.73
N ALA A 208 20.09 -6.11 -1.72
CA ALA A 208 19.26 -7.29 -1.90
C ALA A 208 19.51 -8.32 -0.81
N PHE A 209 18.43 -8.89 -0.29
CA PHE A 209 18.46 -10.06 0.59
C PHE A 209 18.83 -11.31 -0.22
N THR A 210 19.52 -12.24 0.41
CA THR A 210 19.83 -13.55 -0.15
C THR A 210 18.70 -14.53 0.14
N VAL A 211 18.31 -15.32 -0.86
CA VAL A 211 17.37 -16.44 -0.68
C VAL A 211 18.11 -17.61 -0.04
N SER A 212 17.57 -18.16 1.05
CA SER A 212 18.06 -19.34 1.75
C SER A 212 16.91 -20.31 1.99
N GLY A 213 16.77 -21.30 1.10
CA GLY A 213 15.61 -22.19 1.10
C GLY A 213 14.32 -21.45 0.76
N ASP A 214 13.40 -21.42 1.70
CA ASP A 214 12.10 -20.73 1.63
C ASP A 214 12.08 -19.38 2.35
N LYS A 215 13.25 -18.83 2.71
CA LYS A 215 13.43 -17.60 3.48
C LYS A 215 14.35 -16.61 2.79
N PHE A 216 14.27 -15.36 3.22
CA PHE A 216 15.24 -14.32 2.89
C PHE A 216 16.13 -14.01 4.09
N THR A 217 17.40 -13.74 3.83
CA THR A 217 18.37 -13.33 4.86
C THR A 217 19.23 -12.17 4.39
N ALA A 218 19.55 -11.25 5.29
CA ALA A 218 20.55 -10.21 5.07
C ALA A 218 21.24 -9.87 6.39
N THR A 219 22.43 -9.28 6.29
CA THR A 219 23.18 -8.76 7.44
C THR A 219 23.15 -7.24 7.41
N THR A 220 22.86 -6.60 8.53
CA THR A 220 22.88 -5.15 8.67
C THR A 220 24.31 -4.61 8.53
N ALA A 221 24.50 -3.58 7.74
CA ALA A 221 25.83 -2.98 7.48
C ALA A 221 26.26 -1.99 8.58
N ALA A 222 25.30 -1.35 9.24
CA ALA A 222 25.55 -0.33 10.25
C ALA A 222 24.47 -0.35 11.34
N ALA A 223 24.71 0.38 12.43
CA ALA A 223 23.69 0.71 13.40
C ALA A 223 22.74 1.77 12.80
N GLY A 224 21.45 1.60 13.01
CA GLY A 224 20.44 2.52 12.50
C GLY A 224 19.04 1.93 12.54
N ASN A 225 18.11 2.59 11.88
CA ASN A 225 16.74 2.12 11.74
C ASN A 225 16.64 1.15 10.57
N LEU A 226 16.07 -0.03 10.84
CA LEU A 226 15.80 -1.05 9.82
C LEU A 226 14.61 -0.60 8.96
N ARG A 227 14.81 -0.61 7.65
CA ARG A 227 13.75 -0.47 6.63
C ARG A 227 13.93 -1.50 5.55
N MET A 228 12.83 -2.11 5.14
CA MET A 228 12.82 -3.18 4.15
C MET A 228 11.61 -3.03 3.23
N TYR A 229 11.79 -3.47 2.00
CA TYR A 229 10.69 -3.47 1.03
C TYR A 229 10.79 -4.64 0.05
N ALA A 230 9.65 -5.00 -0.53
CA ALA A 230 9.58 -5.99 -1.60
C ALA A 230 9.78 -5.30 -2.95
N GLY A 231 10.65 -5.85 -3.78
CA GLY A 231 10.85 -5.42 -5.15
C GLY A 231 9.62 -5.74 -5.99
N SER A 232 9.18 -4.78 -6.81
CA SER A 232 8.04 -4.91 -7.70
C SER A 232 8.45 -4.77 -9.16
N THR A 233 7.70 -5.41 -10.05
CA THR A 233 7.84 -5.22 -11.49
C THR A 233 6.92 -4.13 -12.03
N PHE A 234 6.03 -3.58 -11.22
CA PHE A 234 5.11 -2.52 -11.62
C PHE A 234 5.82 -1.16 -11.69
N ALA A 235 5.59 -0.43 -12.79
CA ALA A 235 6.21 0.88 -13.01
C ALA A 235 5.87 1.90 -11.91
N ALA A 236 4.69 1.83 -11.33
CA ALA A 236 4.25 2.70 -10.23
C ALA A 236 5.08 2.52 -8.96
N ALA A 237 5.74 1.37 -8.78
CA ALA A 237 6.61 1.11 -7.63
C ALA A 237 8.02 1.71 -7.79
N THR A 238 8.43 2.07 -9.00
CA THR A 238 9.77 2.62 -9.28
C THR A 238 9.92 4.00 -8.62
N GLY A 239 10.93 4.15 -7.78
CA GLY A 239 11.15 5.36 -6.98
C GLY A 239 10.21 5.49 -5.77
N ASN A 240 9.37 4.49 -5.52
CA ASN A 240 8.35 4.45 -4.47
C ASN A 240 8.46 3.18 -3.62
N TRP A 241 9.67 2.84 -3.19
CA TRP A 241 9.97 1.63 -2.43
C TRP A 241 9.03 1.43 -1.22
N TRP A 242 8.58 2.50 -0.57
CA TRP A 242 7.67 2.48 0.58
C TRP A 242 6.26 1.97 0.23
N HIS A 243 5.89 1.85 -1.04
CA HIS A 243 4.60 1.26 -1.44
C HIS A 243 4.51 -0.22 -1.09
N ARG A 244 5.64 -0.89 -0.93
CA ARG A 244 5.74 -2.30 -0.52
C ARG A 244 6.66 -2.47 0.69
N GLU A 245 6.66 -1.46 1.55
CA GLU A 245 7.44 -1.45 2.79
C GLU A 245 6.84 -2.40 3.82
N PHE A 246 7.71 -3.03 4.57
CA PHE A 246 7.37 -3.84 5.74
C PHE A 246 8.53 -3.81 6.74
N ASN A 247 8.25 -4.23 7.97
CA ASN A 247 9.28 -4.40 9.00
C ASN A 247 8.97 -5.61 9.89
N VAL A 248 9.85 -5.90 10.84
CA VAL A 248 9.70 -6.99 11.81
C VAL A 248 9.41 -6.39 13.17
N PHE A 249 8.23 -6.66 13.72
CA PHE A 249 7.82 -6.27 15.07
C PHE A 249 7.42 -7.53 15.86
N ASP A 250 8.00 -7.71 17.02
CA ASP A 250 7.70 -8.85 17.90
C ASP A 250 7.73 -10.23 17.20
N GLY A 251 8.70 -10.39 16.27
CA GLY A 251 8.87 -11.62 15.52
C GLY A 251 7.89 -11.82 14.35
N LYS A 252 7.08 -10.83 14.03
CA LYS A 252 6.13 -10.85 12.91
C LYS A 252 6.52 -9.86 11.82
N ILE A 253 6.25 -10.22 10.58
CA ILE A 253 6.34 -9.29 9.44
C ILE A 253 5.06 -8.45 9.43
N GLU A 254 5.22 -7.15 9.59
CA GLU A 254 4.12 -6.19 9.50
C GLU A 254 4.33 -5.26 8.31
N TYR A 255 3.27 -5.07 7.55
CA TYR A 255 3.29 -4.32 6.29
C TYR A 255 2.79 -2.91 6.48
N ARG A 256 3.38 -1.94 5.77
CA ARG A 256 2.86 -0.57 5.73
C ARG A 256 1.46 -0.51 5.15
N ALA A 257 1.20 -1.25 4.09
CA ALA A 257 -0.11 -1.34 3.41
C ALA A 257 -0.74 0.05 3.22
N GLY A 258 -1.98 0.27 3.66
CA GLY A 258 -2.65 1.57 3.64
C GLY A 258 -2.31 2.50 4.83
N GLY A 259 -1.41 2.07 5.73
CA GLY A 259 -1.04 2.83 6.93
C GLY A 259 -0.07 3.98 6.69
N GLY A 260 0.23 4.72 7.75
CA GLY A 260 1.27 5.74 7.77
C GLY A 260 2.69 5.15 7.80
N ASP A 261 3.68 5.99 8.06
CA ASP A 261 5.07 5.54 8.21
C ASP A 261 5.21 4.57 9.38
N GLN A 262 5.97 3.50 9.18
CA GLN A 262 6.13 2.46 10.21
C GLN A 262 7.05 2.96 11.32
N ALA A 263 6.82 2.44 12.53
CA ALA A 263 7.69 2.69 13.67
C ALA A 263 9.13 2.25 13.39
N ALA A 264 10.09 2.94 13.97
CA ALA A 264 11.50 2.60 13.82
C ALA A 264 11.83 1.30 14.57
N VAL A 265 12.60 0.42 13.93
CA VAL A 265 13.22 -0.76 14.53
C VAL A 265 14.73 -0.55 14.53
N ALA A 266 15.28 -0.25 15.70
CA ALA A 266 16.71 0.00 15.84
C ALA A 266 17.50 -1.31 15.79
N VAL A 267 18.57 -1.31 14.99
CA VAL A 267 19.50 -2.43 14.84
C VAL A 267 20.96 -1.97 15.03
N THR A 268 21.85 -2.93 15.27
CA THR A 268 23.31 -2.72 15.24
C THR A 268 23.91 -3.34 14.00
N ALA A 269 25.15 -2.96 13.66
CA ALA A 269 25.88 -3.60 12.56
C ALA A 269 26.12 -5.09 12.84
N GLY A 270 26.02 -5.89 11.80
CA GLY A 270 26.32 -7.33 11.86
C GLY A 270 25.15 -8.21 12.32
N GLN A 271 23.98 -7.66 12.63
CA GLN A 271 22.81 -8.46 12.93
C GLN A 271 22.26 -9.14 11.66
N THR A 272 21.83 -10.38 11.82
CA THR A 272 21.19 -11.13 10.74
C THR A 272 19.67 -10.95 10.80
N VAL A 273 19.10 -10.44 9.74
CA VAL A 273 17.65 -10.38 9.52
C VAL A 273 17.23 -11.61 8.74
N THR A 274 16.28 -12.37 9.25
CA THR A 274 15.69 -13.54 8.57
C THR A 274 14.18 -13.33 8.41
N LEU A 275 13.65 -13.58 7.22
CA LEU A 275 12.24 -13.36 6.88
C LEU A 275 11.63 -14.63 6.32
N ASP A 276 10.53 -15.08 6.90
CA ASP A 276 9.69 -16.19 6.45
C ASP A 276 8.30 -15.65 6.08
N PHE A 277 8.08 -15.41 4.79
CA PHE A 277 6.81 -14.88 4.31
C PHE A 277 5.67 -15.89 4.32
N ASN A 278 5.96 -17.19 4.30
CA ASN A 278 4.92 -18.21 4.40
C ASN A 278 4.36 -18.28 5.83
N ALA A 279 5.23 -18.18 6.82
CA ALA A 279 4.85 -18.12 8.23
C ALA A 279 4.42 -16.71 8.67
N GLY A 280 4.76 -15.66 7.92
CA GLY A 280 4.54 -14.26 8.30
C GLY A 280 5.44 -13.81 9.45
N THR A 281 6.62 -14.43 9.60
CA THR A 281 7.54 -14.19 10.73
C THR A 281 8.89 -13.66 10.28
N GLY A 282 9.54 -12.91 11.17
CA GLY A 282 10.90 -12.44 10.97
C GLY A 282 11.69 -12.45 12.27
N SER A 283 13.01 -12.50 12.18
CA SER A 283 13.91 -12.38 13.33
C SER A 283 15.10 -11.47 13.02
N ILE A 284 15.61 -10.82 14.04
CA ILE A 284 16.78 -9.95 14.02
C ILE A 284 17.71 -10.43 15.14
N GLN A 285 18.88 -10.98 14.79
CA GLN A 285 19.81 -11.63 15.74
C GLN A 285 21.23 -11.11 15.58
#